data_19852fc9d5b3cbaca166e2b41317b589
#
_entry.id   19852fc9d5b3cbaca166e2b41317b589
#
_cell.length_a   1.000
_cell.length_b   1.000
_cell.length_c   1.000
_cell.angle_alpha   90.00
_cell.angle_beta   90.00
_cell.angle_gamma   90.00
#
_symmetry.space_group_name_H-M   'P 1'
#
loop_
_entity.id
_entity.type
_entity.pdbx_description
1 polymer ?
#
loop_
_entity_poly.entity_id
_entity_poly.type
_entity_poly.pdbx_seq_one_letter_code
_entity_poly.pdbx_strand_id
1 'polypeptide(L)'
;MLHHKNPESNDSGFFAWAGQDENSKSKFMEEIMGDFTIEDMLGIQQALQEKYKDKWEPIGPEAGKHKLLWMLGEVGEVIDIIKKNGDQKAVEDAEVRQHLVEEMADVLMYYNDVLLCYGISEQELKEAYTAKFKKNMTRW
;
A
#
# COMPACT_ATOMS: atom_id res chain seq x y z
N MET A 1 8.57 -27.21 3.91
CA MET A 1 7.59 -27.36 2.80
C MET A 1 7.01 -26.01 2.47
N LEU A 2 7.47 -25.39 1.40
CA LEU A 2 6.95 -24.11 0.92
C LEU A 2 5.68 -24.39 0.11
N HIS A 3 4.52 -24.02 0.64
CA HIS A 3 3.29 -24.03 -0.14
C HIS A 3 3.36 -22.94 -1.20
N HIS A 4 3.58 -23.34 -2.45
CA HIS A 4 3.32 -22.48 -3.60
C HIS A 4 1.82 -22.19 -3.66
N LYS A 5 1.43 -20.96 -3.31
CA LYS A 5 0.11 -20.45 -3.67
C LYS A 5 0.09 -20.23 -5.19
N ASN A 6 -0.93 -20.80 -5.82
CA ASN A 6 -1.17 -20.76 -7.26
C ASN A 6 -1.49 -19.29 -7.67
N PRO A 7 -0.82 -18.71 -8.69
CA PRO A 7 -1.02 -17.29 -9.03
C PRO A 7 -2.38 -16.94 -9.65
N GLU A 8 -3.23 -17.91 -9.92
CA GLU A 8 -4.52 -17.69 -10.60
C GLU A 8 -5.70 -17.38 -9.64
N SER A 9 -5.51 -17.39 -8.31
CA SER A 9 -6.62 -17.36 -7.36
C SER A 9 -6.93 -16.00 -6.72
N ASN A 10 -6.08 -14.97 -6.87
CA ASN A 10 -6.24 -13.70 -6.11
C ASN A 10 -7.00 -12.59 -6.85
N ASP A 11 -7.01 -12.56 -8.18
CA ASP A 11 -7.73 -11.53 -8.94
C ASP A 11 -9.26 -11.61 -8.76
N SER A 12 -9.80 -12.81 -8.56
CA SER A 12 -11.25 -13.00 -8.39
C SER A 12 -11.76 -12.63 -6.98
N GLY A 13 -10.91 -12.67 -5.96
CA GLY A 13 -11.29 -12.43 -4.57
C GLY A 13 -11.58 -10.95 -4.25
N PHE A 14 -10.77 -10.04 -4.79
CA PHE A 14 -10.93 -8.60 -4.55
C PHE A 14 -12.11 -7.99 -5.30
N PHE A 15 -12.37 -8.39 -6.53
CA PHE A 15 -13.56 -7.97 -7.28
C PHE A 15 -14.87 -8.45 -6.62
N ALA A 16 -14.85 -9.63 -5.99
CA ALA A 16 -15.98 -10.13 -5.23
C ALA A 16 -16.25 -9.33 -3.94
N TRP A 17 -15.22 -8.71 -3.34
CA TRP A 17 -15.34 -7.98 -2.07
C TRP A 17 -16.27 -6.76 -2.16
N ALA A 18 -16.22 -6.00 -3.25
CA ALA A 18 -17.03 -4.78 -3.41
C ALA A 18 -18.55 -5.04 -3.41
N GLY A 19 -18.97 -6.27 -3.74
CA GLY A 19 -20.39 -6.70 -3.75
C GLY A 19 -20.84 -7.49 -2.52
N GLN A 20 -19.98 -7.69 -1.53
CA GLN A 20 -20.28 -8.51 -0.35
C GLN A 20 -20.96 -7.71 0.77
N ASP A 21 -21.69 -8.43 1.63
CA ASP A 21 -22.25 -7.88 2.87
C ASP A 21 -21.15 -7.54 3.90
N GLU A 22 -21.52 -6.75 4.93
CA GLU A 22 -20.55 -6.27 5.94
C GLU A 22 -19.90 -7.40 6.75
N ASN A 23 -20.56 -8.53 6.93
CA ASN A 23 -20.01 -9.67 7.67
C ASN A 23 -18.94 -10.40 6.85
N SER A 24 -19.17 -10.57 5.55
CA SER A 24 -18.21 -11.15 4.61
C SER A 24 -16.99 -10.24 4.41
N LYS A 25 -17.19 -8.93 4.41
CA LYS A 25 -16.10 -7.92 4.38
C LYS A 25 -15.25 -7.98 5.64
N SER A 26 -15.87 -8.10 6.81
CA SER A 26 -15.17 -8.23 8.10
C SER A 26 -14.30 -9.50 8.13
N LYS A 27 -14.85 -10.64 7.72
CA LYS A 27 -14.11 -11.90 7.64
C LYS A 27 -12.93 -11.84 6.67
N PHE A 28 -13.13 -11.20 5.52
CA PHE A 28 -12.08 -10.99 4.53
C PHE A 28 -10.96 -10.11 5.11
N MET A 29 -11.30 -9.04 5.83
CA MET A 29 -10.30 -8.18 6.49
C MET A 29 -9.52 -8.93 7.57
N GLU A 30 -10.15 -9.81 8.36
CA GLU A 30 -9.46 -10.67 9.32
C GLU A 30 -8.48 -11.63 8.62
N GLU A 31 -8.86 -12.18 7.48
CA GLU A 31 -8.04 -13.09 6.69
C GLU A 31 -6.80 -12.39 6.09
N ILE A 32 -6.94 -11.15 5.60
CA ILE A 32 -5.81 -10.33 5.10
C ILE A 32 -4.87 -9.95 6.24
N MET A 33 -5.38 -9.60 7.41
CA MET A 33 -4.60 -9.15 8.56
C MET A 33 -3.62 -10.23 9.08
N GLY A 34 -3.82 -11.52 8.73
CA GLY A 34 -2.92 -12.62 9.12
C GLY A 34 -1.58 -12.61 8.38
N ASP A 35 -1.62 -12.43 7.06
CA ASP A 35 -0.44 -12.46 6.17
C ASP A 35 -0.51 -11.32 5.15
N PHE A 36 -0.43 -10.08 5.64
CA PHE A 36 -0.57 -8.89 4.82
C PHE A 36 0.63 -8.69 3.88
N THR A 37 0.40 -8.80 2.57
CA THR A 37 1.42 -8.75 1.52
C THR A 37 1.31 -7.49 0.67
N ILE A 38 2.32 -7.23 -0.17
CA ILE A 38 2.26 -6.18 -1.20
C ILE A 38 1.12 -6.46 -2.20
N GLU A 39 0.89 -7.74 -2.52
CA GLU A 39 -0.23 -8.14 -3.38
C GLU A 39 -1.57 -7.75 -2.77
N ASP A 40 -1.75 -7.92 -1.46
CA ASP A 40 -2.95 -7.46 -0.74
C ASP A 40 -3.10 -5.94 -0.80
N MET A 41 -2.01 -5.19 -0.62
CA MET A 41 -2.02 -3.73 -0.75
C MET A 41 -2.42 -3.29 -2.16
N LEU A 42 -1.87 -3.90 -3.21
CA LEU A 42 -2.22 -3.63 -4.61
C LEU A 42 -3.70 -3.90 -4.87
N GLY A 43 -4.22 -5.03 -4.36
CA GLY A 43 -5.62 -5.39 -4.45
C GLY A 43 -6.55 -4.40 -3.75
N ILE A 44 -6.18 -3.91 -2.57
CA ILE A 44 -6.92 -2.85 -1.84
C ILE A 44 -6.97 -1.57 -2.68
N GLN A 45 -5.86 -1.14 -3.26
CA GLN A 45 -5.82 0.04 -4.11
C GLN A 45 -6.65 -0.12 -5.38
N GLN A 46 -6.65 -1.28 -6.02
CA GLN A 46 -7.53 -1.57 -7.16
C GLN A 46 -9.01 -1.47 -6.77
N ALA A 47 -9.40 -2.00 -5.61
CA ALA A 47 -10.76 -1.91 -5.10
C ALA A 47 -11.19 -0.45 -4.84
N LEU A 48 -10.32 0.38 -4.28
CA LEU A 48 -10.57 1.81 -4.07
C LEU A 48 -10.70 2.55 -5.41
N GLN A 49 -9.83 2.29 -6.37
CA GLN A 49 -9.87 2.88 -7.71
C GLN A 49 -11.17 2.53 -8.44
N GLU A 50 -11.63 1.28 -8.37
CA GLU A 50 -12.90 0.86 -8.96
C GLU A 50 -14.09 1.54 -8.28
N LYS A 51 -14.07 1.63 -6.93
CA LYS A 51 -15.14 2.31 -6.17
C LYS A 51 -15.28 3.78 -6.53
N TYR A 52 -14.17 4.47 -6.77
CA TYR A 52 -14.13 5.91 -7.03
C TYR A 52 -13.80 6.29 -8.47
N LYS A 53 -13.97 5.36 -9.41
CA LYS A 53 -13.61 5.54 -10.82
C LYS A 53 -14.26 6.76 -11.51
N ASP A 54 -15.42 7.19 -11.03
CA ASP A 54 -16.13 8.36 -11.56
C ASP A 54 -15.65 9.68 -10.94
N LYS A 55 -14.78 9.62 -9.93
CA LYS A 55 -14.28 10.79 -9.18
C LYS A 55 -12.77 10.95 -9.24
N TRP A 56 -12.05 9.82 -9.34
CA TRP A 56 -10.60 9.80 -9.31
C TRP A 56 -10.03 9.67 -10.72
N GLU A 57 -8.83 10.21 -10.91
CA GLU A 57 -8.08 10.03 -12.15
C GLU A 57 -7.83 8.53 -12.38
N PRO A 58 -8.10 8.01 -13.60
CA PRO A 58 -7.91 6.59 -13.90
C PRO A 58 -6.46 6.15 -13.72
N ILE A 59 -6.28 4.92 -13.25
CA ILE A 59 -4.95 4.28 -13.19
C ILE A 59 -4.41 4.10 -14.62
N GLY A 60 -3.19 4.56 -14.83
CA GLY A 60 -2.47 4.47 -16.09
C GLY A 60 -1.13 5.21 -16.01
N PRO A 61 -0.22 5.03 -16.97
CA PRO A 61 1.10 5.67 -16.95
C PRO A 61 1.01 7.21 -16.86
N GLU A 62 -0.02 7.81 -17.42
CA GLU A 62 -0.25 9.27 -17.40
C GLU A 62 -0.52 9.79 -15.98
N ALA A 63 -1.15 8.98 -15.13
CA ALA A 63 -1.47 9.33 -13.75
C ALA A 63 -0.28 9.12 -12.78
N GLY A 64 0.74 8.38 -13.19
CA GLY A 64 1.83 7.97 -12.30
C GLY A 64 2.58 9.13 -11.64
N LYS A 65 2.89 10.19 -12.37
CA LYS A 65 3.53 11.39 -11.82
C LYS A 65 2.65 12.12 -10.82
N HIS A 66 1.34 12.19 -11.08
CA HIS A 66 0.38 12.81 -10.16
C HIS A 66 0.32 12.02 -8.85
N LYS A 67 0.29 10.70 -8.92
CA LYS A 67 0.32 9.85 -7.73
C LYS A 67 1.62 10.02 -6.92
N LEU A 68 2.76 10.18 -7.59
CA LEU A 68 4.03 10.50 -6.92
C LEU A 68 4.00 11.86 -6.22
N LEU A 69 3.41 12.89 -6.85
CA LEU A 69 3.26 14.21 -6.22
C LEU A 69 2.34 14.16 -5.00
N TRP A 70 1.24 13.45 -5.07
CA TRP A 70 0.37 13.21 -3.91
C TRP A 70 1.09 12.46 -2.80
N MET A 71 1.88 11.43 -3.14
CA MET A 71 2.70 10.72 -2.16
C MET A 71 3.68 11.64 -1.44
N LEU A 72 4.31 12.57 -2.15
CA LEU A 72 5.18 13.58 -1.53
C LEU A 72 4.40 14.51 -0.59
N GLY A 73 3.15 14.81 -0.91
CA GLY A 73 2.25 15.53 -0.01
C GLY A 73 2.05 14.79 1.31
N GLU A 74 1.76 13.50 1.26
CA GLU A 74 1.61 12.67 2.46
C GLU A 74 2.93 12.53 3.26
N VAL A 75 4.07 12.46 2.57
CA VAL A 75 5.38 12.55 3.24
C VAL A 75 5.52 13.88 4.00
N GLY A 76 5.01 14.97 3.43
CA GLY A 76 4.94 16.27 4.09
C GLY A 76 4.10 16.23 5.38
N GLU A 77 2.94 15.56 5.35
CA GLU A 77 2.09 15.39 6.55
C GLU A 77 2.82 14.57 7.64
N VAL A 78 3.54 13.52 7.28
CA VAL A 78 4.40 12.77 8.22
C VAL A 78 5.44 13.69 8.88
N ILE A 79 6.12 14.51 8.09
CA ILE A 79 7.13 15.45 8.57
C ILE A 79 6.48 16.47 9.52
N ASP A 80 5.30 16.97 9.20
CA ASP A 80 4.58 17.97 10.02
C ASP A 80 4.18 17.40 11.38
N ILE A 81 3.75 16.16 11.47
CA ILE A 81 3.46 15.50 12.75
C ILE A 81 4.71 15.47 13.63
N ILE A 82 5.85 15.08 13.09
CA ILE A 82 7.12 15.00 13.83
C ILE A 82 7.58 16.40 14.24
N LYS A 83 7.49 17.38 13.35
CA LYS A 83 7.87 18.77 13.65
C LYS A 83 7.01 19.40 14.75
N LYS A 84 5.70 19.17 14.71
CA LYS A 84 4.76 19.74 15.69
C LYS A 84 4.87 19.10 17.07
N ASN A 85 5.14 17.80 17.14
CA ASN A 85 5.11 17.02 18.38
C ASN A 85 6.48 16.68 18.95
N GLY A 86 7.52 16.61 18.09
CA GLY A 86 8.87 16.17 18.41
C GLY A 86 9.04 14.64 18.29
N ASP A 87 10.28 14.21 18.09
CA ASP A 87 10.62 12.81 17.83
C ASP A 87 10.21 11.87 18.96
N GLN A 88 10.38 12.31 20.21
CA GLN A 88 10.06 11.48 21.37
C GLN A 88 8.56 11.17 21.48
N LYS A 89 7.70 12.17 21.26
CA LYS A 89 6.25 11.95 21.28
C LYS A 89 5.78 11.07 20.12
N ALA A 90 6.40 11.16 18.95
CA ALA A 90 6.12 10.27 17.84
C ALA A 90 6.35 8.79 18.17
N VAL A 91 7.22 8.50 19.15
CA VAL A 91 7.50 7.15 19.65
C VAL A 91 6.59 6.76 20.82
N GLU A 92 6.41 7.65 21.80
CA GLU A 92 5.88 7.31 23.12
C GLU A 92 4.43 7.73 23.35
N ASP A 93 3.94 8.78 22.68
CA ASP A 93 2.56 9.24 22.80
C ASP A 93 1.64 8.45 21.89
N ALA A 94 0.66 7.76 22.44
CA ALA A 94 -0.21 6.85 21.69
C ALA A 94 -1.03 7.55 20.59
N GLU A 95 -1.52 8.76 20.84
CA GLU A 95 -2.32 9.52 19.88
C GLU A 95 -1.45 10.04 18.73
N VAL A 96 -0.31 10.62 19.04
CA VAL A 96 0.67 11.07 18.05
C VAL A 96 1.18 9.89 17.21
N ARG A 97 1.46 8.78 17.85
CA ARG A 97 1.89 7.54 17.20
C ARG A 97 0.85 7.01 16.21
N GLN A 98 -0.41 6.96 16.64
CA GLN A 98 -1.49 6.52 15.77
C GLN A 98 -1.61 7.39 14.53
N HIS A 99 -1.62 8.70 14.71
CA HIS A 99 -1.68 9.67 13.59
C HIS A 99 -0.47 9.52 12.65
N LEU A 100 0.73 9.37 13.19
CA LEU A 100 1.94 9.13 12.39
C LEU A 100 1.82 7.85 11.53
N VAL A 101 1.29 6.77 12.10
CA VAL A 101 1.10 5.50 11.38
C VAL A 101 0.05 5.62 10.29
N GLU A 102 -1.04 6.37 10.54
CA GLU A 102 -2.06 6.66 9.53
C GLU A 102 -1.48 7.39 8.32
N GLU A 103 -0.71 8.47 8.54
CA GLU A 103 -0.05 9.20 7.44
C GLU A 103 1.01 8.35 6.72
N MET A 104 1.72 7.50 7.43
CA MET A 104 2.64 6.55 6.82
C MET A 104 1.91 5.53 5.94
N ALA A 105 0.70 5.12 6.33
CA ALA A 105 -0.15 4.26 5.51
C ALA A 105 -0.58 4.98 4.23
N ASP A 106 -0.95 6.27 4.31
CA ASP A 106 -1.32 7.06 3.13
C ASP A 106 -0.16 7.21 2.15
N VAL A 107 1.07 7.43 2.63
CA VAL A 107 2.29 7.38 1.79
C VAL A 107 2.38 6.05 1.05
N LEU A 108 2.19 4.93 1.74
CA LEU A 108 2.29 3.60 1.16
C LEU A 108 1.12 3.30 0.19
N MET A 109 -0.09 3.80 0.47
CA MET A 109 -1.23 3.70 -0.44
C MET A 109 -0.94 4.40 -1.78
N TYR A 110 -0.43 5.62 -1.78
CA TYR A 110 -0.02 6.29 -3.01
C TYR A 110 1.15 5.60 -3.70
N TYR A 111 2.09 5.05 -2.95
CA TYR A 111 3.17 4.24 -3.52
C TYR A 111 2.62 3.03 -4.30
N ASN A 112 1.66 2.32 -3.74
CA ASN A 112 0.99 1.21 -4.42
C ASN A 112 0.18 1.68 -5.64
N ASP A 113 -0.45 2.84 -5.60
CA ASP A 113 -1.09 3.45 -6.78
C ASP A 113 -0.07 3.69 -7.90
N VAL A 114 1.15 4.13 -7.59
CA VAL A 114 2.22 4.29 -8.57
C VAL A 114 2.60 2.96 -9.21
N LEU A 115 2.72 1.89 -8.41
CA LEU A 115 2.96 0.55 -8.94
C LEU A 115 1.86 0.13 -9.94
N LEU A 116 0.60 0.36 -9.59
CA LEU A 116 -0.54 0.10 -10.48
C LEU A 116 -0.46 0.93 -11.77
N CYS A 117 -0.13 2.21 -11.68
CA CYS A 117 -0.02 3.10 -12.84
C CYS A 117 1.00 2.63 -13.86
N TYR A 118 2.09 2.03 -13.43
CA TYR A 118 3.15 1.52 -14.30
C TYR A 118 3.10 0.01 -14.50
N GLY A 119 2.08 -0.66 -14.02
CA GLY A 119 1.92 -2.11 -14.14
C GLY A 119 3.03 -2.93 -13.47
N ILE A 120 3.61 -2.40 -12.39
CA ILE A 120 4.66 -3.09 -11.63
C ILE A 120 4.02 -4.10 -10.69
N SER A 121 4.37 -5.37 -10.86
CA SER A 121 3.86 -6.46 -10.03
C SER A 121 4.62 -6.59 -8.70
N GLU A 122 4.00 -7.27 -7.73
CA GLU A 122 4.68 -7.68 -6.50
C GLU A 122 5.97 -8.43 -6.78
N GLN A 123 5.96 -9.34 -7.73
CA GLN A 123 7.13 -10.14 -8.08
C GLN A 123 8.28 -9.29 -8.61
N GLU A 124 8.02 -8.34 -9.51
CA GLU A 124 9.04 -7.40 -10.01
C GLU A 124 9.63 -6.58 -8.88
N LEU A 125 8.80 -6.03 -8.00
CA LEU A 125 9.25 -5.25 -6.85
C LEU A 125 10.08 -6.09 -5.88
N LYS A 126 9.65 -7.30 -5.57
CA LYS A 126 10.35 -8.24 -4.70
C LYS A 126 11.73 -8.60 -5.24
N GLU A 127 11.83 -8.90 -6.53
CA GLU A 127 13.10 -9.20 -7.19
C GLU A 127 14.05 -8.00 -7.15
N ALA A 128 13.57 -6.81 -7.49
CA ALA A 128 14.35 -5.58 -7.44
C ALA A 128 14.82 -5.26 -6.01
N TYR A 129 13.94 -5.38 -5.01
CA TYR A 129 14.28 -5.13 -3.61
C TYR A 129 15.35 -6.10 -3.10
N THR A 130 15.21 -7.39 -3.40
CA THR A 130 16.17 -8.43 -3.02
C THR A 130 17.53 -8.22 -3.69
N ALA A 131 17.54 -7.87 -4.99
CA ALA A 131 18.78 -7.55 -5.71
C ALA A 131 19.46 -6.32 -5.13
N LYS A 132 18.72 -5.28 -4.77
CA LYS A 132 19.25 -4.08 -4.09
C LYS A 132 19.84 -4.41 -2.73
N PHE A 133 19.17 -5.25 -1.95
CA PHE A 133 19.70 -5.72 -0.68
C PHE A 133 21.07 -6.39 -0.85
N LYS A 134 21.18 -7.37 -1.74
CA LYS A 134 22.45 -8.06 -2.00
C LYS A 134 23.56 -7.10 -2.43
N LYS A 135 23.24 -6.16 -3.33
CA LYS A 135 24.19 -5.13 -3.76
C LYS A 135 24.64 -4.23 -2.63
N ASN A 136 23.72 -3.82 -1.75
CA ASN A 136 24.03 -2.94 -0.63
C ASN A 136 24.89 -3.65 0.44
N MET A 137 24.70 -4.97 0.64
CA MET A 137 25.53 -5.76 1.57
C MET A 137 27.00 -5.85 1.15
N THR A 138 27.31 -5.62 -0.12
CA THR A 138 28.69 -5.68 -0.66
C THR A 138 29.29 -4.32 -1.02
N ARG A 139 28.55 -3.21 -0.75
CA ARG A 139 28.91 -1.88 -1.22
C ARG A 139 29.88 -1.13 -0.30
N TRP A 140 29.94 -1.48 1.00
CA TRP A 140 30.73 -0.79 2.04
C TRP A 140 31.84 -1.65 2.63
#